data_015a64b5c06fe86727dd8a75892aea3f
#
_entry.id   015a64b5c06fe86727dd8a75892aea3f
#
_cell.length_a   1.000
_cell.length_b   1.000
_cell.length_c   1.000
_cell.angle_alpha   90.00
_cell.angle_beta   90.00
_cell.angle_gamma   90.00
#
_symmetry.space_group_name_H-M   'P 1'
#
loop_
_entity.id
_entity.type
_entity.pdbx_description
1 polymer ?
#
loop_
_entity_poly.entity_id
_entity_poly.type
_entity_poly.pdbx_seq_one_letter_code
_entity_poly.pdbx_strand_id
1 'polypeptide(L)'
;MMRSRQPGLPGRLLSYLGAFLFNTLLALTVLGLLGWLLASTWYAWKHSGPVPAEEQIPPGEAAMTQDIIQTAIRIVDQHRSDTRYLRDAHAKAHGCVRAEVKVPQDLREAMRQGVFAEPGKTWQAWIRLSNGNAYPQFDSIRDARGMAIKLLGVPGKQLMSSQQGRGEQDFVMFNHPNFFVSDVAEYRQNIAAQADGKKAMAFFPSKDPRTWEPRHLFIALGTLAPAPDSPTQATYHSVSPYKFGSANAKFRVVPDPASCPAYTLPALNQDLPNFLRTALYQQLSTDRSPACFALQFQRQNANKYMPIEDTSIEWREADAPFETVAHIRIPAQDFDTPEQNLMCDNLSFNPWQGLEAHRPIGGINRLRKAVYEAVSEYRHARNGVSQ
;
A
#
# COMPACT_ATOMS: atom_id res chain seq x y z
N MET A 1 -11.94 -16.57 73.68
CA MET A 1 -12.63 -15.33 73.24
C MET A 1 -11.64 -14.56 72.33
N MET A 2 -11.74 -14.74 71.02
CA MET A 2 -10.98 -13.94 70.05
C MET A 2 -11.77 -12.67 69.71
N ARG A 3 -11.25 -11.52 70.15
CA ARG A 3 -11.78 -10.22 69.71
C ARG A 3 -11.35 -9.93 68.25
N SER A 4 -12.33 -9.93 67.35
CA SER A 4 -12.12 -9.44 65.98
C SER A 4 -11.80 -7.96 66.03
N ARG A 5 -10.58 -7.55 65.68
CA ARG A 5 -10.21 -6.17 65.47
C ARG A 5 -10.93 -5.64 64.26
N GLN A 6 -11.87 -4.73 64.48
CA GLN A 6 -12.43 -3.94 63.36
C GLN A 6 -11.29 -3.05 62.78
N PRO A 7 -11.19 -2.93 61.46
CA PRO A 7 -10.20 -2.04 60.88
C PRO A 7 -10.49 -0.61 61.24
N GLY A 8 -9.46 0.14 61.65
CA GLY A 8 -9.58 1.54 62.10
C GLY A 8 -10.01 2.46 60.97
N LEU A 9 -10.45 3.70 61.29
CA LEU A 9 -10.95 4.73 60.36
C LEU A 9 -10.11 4.90 59.05
N PRO A 10 -8.75 4.89 59.03
CA PRO A 10 -7.98 5.01 57.81
C PRO A 10 -8.11 3.82 56.86
N GLY A 11 -8.33 2.61 57.39
CA GLY A 11 -8.53 1.41 56.55
C GLY A 11 -9.88 1.38 55.83
N ARG A 12 -10.92 1.96 56.45
CA ARG A 12 -12.24 2.10 55.80
C ARG A 12 -12.23 3.16 54.70
N LEU A 13 -11.53 4.28 54.91
CA LEU A 13 -11.42 5.32 53.87
C LEU A 13 -10.67 4.82 52.62
N LEU A 14 -9.60 4.09 52.79
CA LEU A 14 -8.84 3.45 51.70
C LEU A 14 -9.69 2.42 50.94
N SER A 15 -10.54 1.63 51.64
CA SER A 15 -11.43 0.65 50.96
C SER A 15 -12.54 1.35 50.19
N TYR A 16 -13.11 2.45 50.67
CA TYR A 16 -14.10 3.24 49.95
C TYR A 16 -13.50 3.92 48.70
N LEU A 17 -12.28 4.46 48.83
CA LEU A 17 -11.55 5.07 47.69
C LEU A 17 -11.21 4.03 46.63
N GLY A 18 -10.75 2.85 47.05
CA GLY A 18 -10.48 1.72 46.13
C GLY A 18 -11.75 1.24 45.40
N ALA A 19 -12.86 1.08 46.13
CA ALA A 19 -14.14 0.70 45.53
C ALA A 19 -14.67 1.79 44.58
N PHE A 20 -14.53 3.07 44.92
CA PHE A 20 -14.93 4.18 44.05
C PHE A 20 -14.11 4.20 42.77
N LEU A 21 -12.78 4.09 42.84
CA LEU A 21 -11.90 4.05 41.68
C LEU A 21 -12.19 2.83 40.79
N PHE A 22 -12.39 1.66 41.41
CA PHE A 22 -12.74 0.44 40.68
C PHE A 22 -14.08 0.58 39.94
N ASN A 23 -15.12 1.08 40.62
CA ASN A 23 -16.44 1.26 40.02
C ASN A 23 -16.40 2.31 38.90
N THR A 24 -15.62 3.39 39.08
CA THR A 24 -15.46 4.43 38.06
C THR A 24 -14.75 3.86 36.83
N LEU A 25 -13.66 3.11 37.02
CA LEU A 25 -12.95 2.46 35.95
C LEU A 25 -13.82 1.44 35.21
N LEU A 26 -14.58 0.64 35.94
CA LEU A 26 -15.54 -0.32 35.39
C LEU A 26 -16.62 0.39 34.56
N ALA A 27 -17.20 1.47 35.08
CA ALA A 27 -18.21 2.26 34.38
C ALA A 27 -17.66 2.88 33.10
N LEU A 28 -16.45 3.43 33.13
CA LEU A 28 -15.77 3.98 31.94
C LEU A 28 -15.49 2.89 30.91
N THR A 29 -15.07 1.70 31.34
CA THR A 29 -14.83 0.55 30.46
C THR A 29 -16.14 0.09 29.81
N VAL A 30 -17.23 -0.04 30.57
CA VAL A 30 -18.54 -0.43 30.05
C VAL A 30 -19.08 0.62 29.06
N LEU A 31 -18.97 1.91 29.40
CA LEU A 31 -19.36 2.99 28.47
C LEU A 31 -18.53 3.01 27.21
N GLY A 32 -17.23 2.74 27.30
CA GLY A 32 -16.34 2.60 26.15
C GLY A 32 -16.73 1.43 25.25
N LEU A 33 -17.05 0.26 25.84
CA LEU A 33 -17.50 -0.92 25.11
C LEU A 33 -18.87 -0.69 24.44
N LEU A 34 -19.80 -0.05 25.14
CA LEU A 34 -21.12 0.31 24.57
C LEU A 34 -20.96 1.31 23.42
N GLY A 35 -20.13 2.35 23.60
CA GLY A 35 -19.82 3.30 22.54
C GLY A 35 -19.18 2.65 21.32
N TRP A 36 -18.26 1.72 21.54
CA TRP A 36 -17.64 0.94 20.47
C TRP A 36 -18.65 0.02 19.75
N LEU A 37 -19.54 -0.66 20.50
CA LEU A 37 -20.60 -1.49 19.94
C LEU A 37 -21.57 -0.67 19.08
N LEU A 38 -22.02 0.49 19.58
CA LEU A 38 -22.90 1.37 18.83
C LEU A 38 -22.23 1.92 17.57
N ALA A 39 -20.97 2.33 17.67
CA ALA A 39 -20.20 2.81 16.53
C ALA A 39 -19.97 1.69 15.50
N SER A 40 -19.65 0.48 15.95
CA SER A 40 -19.43 -0.66 15.05
C SER A 40 -20.72 -1.13 14.36
N THR A 41 -21.87 -1.14 15.07
CA THR A 41 -23.16 -1.48 14.46
C THR A 41 -23.62 -0.41 13.48
N TRP A 42 -23.47 0.86 13.82
CA TRP A 42 -23.76 1.98 12.90
C TRP A 42 -22.86 1.92 11.67
N TYR A 43 -21.55 1.67 11.86
CA TYR A 43 -20.60 1.51 10.77
C TYR A 43 -20.98 0.33 9.87
N ALA A 44 -21.29 -0.83 10.46
CA ALA A 44 -21.70 -2.02 9.71
C ALA A 44 -23.00 -1.77 8.94
N TRP A 45 -23.96 -1.05 9.50
CA TRP A 45 -25.19 -0.66 8.83
C TRP A 45 -24.92 0.30 7.66
N LYS A 46 -24.13 1.35 7.88
CA LYS A 46 -23.76 2.33 6.85
C LYS A 46 -23.00 1.68 5.67
N HIS A 47 -22.23 0.65 5.96
CA HIS A 47 -21.39 -0.05 4.99
C HIS A 47 -21.95 -1.44 4.63
N SER A 48 -23.26 -1.58 4.65
CA SER A 48 -23.96 -2.80 4.22
C SER A 48 -24.69 -2.54 2.90
N GLY A 49 -24.67 -3.54 2.04
CA GLY A 49 -25.41 -3.51 0.78
C GLY A 49 -24.53 -3.17 -0.46
N PRO A 50 -25.18 -3.17 -1.62
CA PRO A 50 -24.49 -2.92 -2.89
C PRO A 50 -24.02 -1.48 -3.00
N VAL A 51 -22.91 -1.29 -3.69
CA VAL A 51 -22.35 0.01 -4.03
C VAL A 51 -22.31 0.19 -5.55
N PRO A 52 -22.29 1.44 -6.06
CA PRO A 52 -22.14 1.68 -7.49
C PRO A 52 -20.91 0.94 -8.05
N ALA A 53 -21.09 0.24 -9.17
CA ALA A 53 -20.02 -0.39 -9.92
C ALA A 53 -19.29 0.59 -10.84
N GLU A 54 -19.83 1.81 -10.97
CA GLU A 54 -19.30 2.89 -11.79
C GLU A 54 -18.61 3.95 -10.94
N GLU A 55 -17.64 4.62 -11.55
CA GLU A 55 -16.92 5.72 -10.91
C GLU A 55 -17.80 6.94 -10.70
N GLN A 56 -17.63 7.59 -9.55
CA GLN A 56 -18.32 8.84 -9.21
C GLN A 56 -17.28 9.93 -9.00
N ILE A 57 -17.18 10.85 -9.95
CA ILE A 57 -16.22 11.95 -9.90
C ILE A 57 -16.83 13.12 -9.14
N PRO A 58 -16.33 13.47 -7.94
CA PRO A 58 -16.89 14.59 -7.18
C PRO A 58 -16.50 15.93 -7.81
N PRO A 59 -17.36 16.97 -7.62
CA PRO A 59 -17.04 18.33 -8.05
C PRO A 59 -15.70 18.80 -7.45
N GLY A 60 -14.88 19.45 -8.26
CA GLY A 60 -13.60 20.03 -7.81
C GLY A 60 -12.43 19.04 -7.71
N GLU A 61 -12.60 17.75 -8.03
CA GLU A 61 -11.51 16.76 -7.99
C GLU A 61 -10.28 17.21 -8.82
N ALA A 62 -10.50 17.81 -9.97
CA ALA A 62 -9.41 18.30 -10.83
C ALA A 62 -8.59 19.42 -10.14
N ALA A 63 -9.24 20.37 -9.47
CA ALA A 63 -8.55 21.43 -8.73
C ALA A 63 -7.77 20.86 -7.53
N MET A 64 -8.37 19.95 -6.77
CA MET A 64 -7.69 19.26 -5.66
C MET A 64 -6.47 18.48 -6.16
N THR A 65 -6.56 17.85 -7.32
CA THR A 65 -5.43 17.15 -7.95
C THR A 65 -4.28 18.09 -8.27
N GLN A 66 -4.55 19.30 -8.76
CA GLN A 66 -3.50 20.29 -9.01
C GLN A 66 -2.81 20.75 -7.71
N ASP A 67 -3.57 21.00 -6.65
CA ASP A 67 -2.99 21.34 -5.33
C ASP A 67 -2.08 20.22 -4.82
N ILE A 68 -2.47 18.95 -5.02
CA ILE A 68 -1.70 17.78 -4.63
C ILE A 68 -0.40 17.68 -5.45
N ILE A 69 -0.46 17.92 -6.77
CA ILE A 69 0.74 17.93 -7.63
C ILE A 69 1.75 18.97 -7.12
N GLN A 70 1.32 20.19 -6.84
CA GLN A 70 2.21 21.24 -6.32
C GLN A 70 2.84 20.83 -4.97
N THR A 71 2.03 20.20 -4.12
CA THR A 71 2.52 19.71 -2.81
C THR A 71 3.52 18.57 -2.97
N ALA A 72 3.27 17.62 -3.86
CA ALA A 72 4.17 16.51 -4.16
C ALA A 72 5.52 17.00 -4.72
N ILE A 73 5.50 17.97 -5.64
CA ILE A 73 6.73 18.62 -6.15
C ILE A 73 7.49 19.30 -5.01
N ARG A 74 6.80 20.03 -4.12
CA ARG A 74 7.42 20.62 -2.92
C ARG A 74 8.09 19.57 -2.03
N ILE A 75 7.47 18.41 -1.84
CA ILE A 75 8.06 17.29 -1.09
C ILE A 75 9.34 16.78 -1.77
N VAL A 76 9.33 16.64 -3.10
CA VAL A 76 10.53 16.27 -3.87
C VAL A 76 11.68 17.25 -3.64
N ASP A 77 11.39 18.56 -3.66
CA ASP A 77 12.38 19.60 -3.40
C ASP A 77 12.92 19.59 -1.97
N GLN A 78 12.03 19.36 -0.97
CA GLN A 78 12.38 19.30 0.44
C GLN A 78 13.28 18.11 0.78
N HIS A 79 13.12 16.99 0.07
CA HIS A 79 13.80 15.72 0.36
C HIS A 79 14.83 15.30 -0.70
N ARG A 80 15.22 16.22 -1.58
CA ARG A 80 16.32 15.95 -2.52
C ARG A 80 17.60 15.58 -1.77
N SER A 81 18.37 14.66 -2.35
CA SER A 81 19.75 14.47 -1.92
C SER A 81 20.66 15.54 -2.53
N ASP A 82 21.92 15.62 -2.08
CA ASP A 82 22.90 16.57 -2.63
C ASP A 82 23.10 16.41 -4.14
N THR A 83 22.87 15.20 -4.66
CA THR A 83 23.15 14.85 -6.05
C THR A 83 21.91 14.54 -6.88
N ARG A 84 20.75 14.28 -6.27
CA ARG A 84 19.56 13.81 -7.00
C ARG A 84 18.24 14.24 -6.39
N TYR A 85 17.27 14.49 -7.25
CA TYR A 85 15.85 14.61 -6.90
C TYR A 85 15.24 13.22 -6.80
N LEU A 86 14.73 12.88 -5.62
CA LEU A 86 14.12 11.59 -5.32
C LEU A 86 12.61 11.61 -5.63
N ARG A 87 11.94 10.48 -5.43
CA ARG A 87 10.47 10.40 -5.52
C ARG A 87 9.82 11.11 -4.32
N ASP A 88 8.60 11.62 -4.52
CA ASP A 88 7.74 12.20 -3.45
C ASP A 88 7.28 11.16 -2.41
N ALA A 89 7.28 9.89 -2.80
CA ALA A 89 7.07 8.72 -1.95
C ALA A 89 7.89 7.55 -2.48
N HIS A 90 8.13 6.54 -1.64
CA HIS A 90 8.92 5.38 -2.02
C HIS A 90 10.34 5.72 -2.52
N ALA A 91 10.97 6.72 -1.93
CA ALA A 91 12.28 7.22 -2.36
C ALA A 91 13.39 6.16 -2.23
N LYS A 92 13.46 5.43 -1.11
CA LYS A 92 14.48 4.42 -0.85
C LYS A 92 14.10 3.07 -1.45
N ALA A 93 14.83 2.61 -2.48
CA ALA A 93 14.72 1.26 -3.03
C ALA A 93 15.55 0.25 -2.23
N HIS A 94 15.00 -0.96 -2.03
CA HIS A 94 15.76 -2.12 -1.55
C HIS A 94 16.45 -2.85 -2.71
N GLY A 95 15.86 -2.77 -3.91
CA GLY A 95 16.41 -3.28 -5.15
C GLY A 95 15.43 -3.15 -6.31
N CYS A 96 15.99 -3.14 -7.53
CA CYS A 96 15.26 -3.43 -8.75
C CYS A 96 15.77 -4.78 -9.27
N VAL A 97 14.88 -5.73 -9.44
CA VAL A 97 15.24 -7.09 -9.83
C VAL A 97 14.49 -7.51 -11.09
N ARG A 98 15.10 -8.33 -11.92
CA ARG A 98 14.43 -8.98 -13.03
C ARG A 98 13.54 -10.09 -12.51
N ALA A 99 12.41 -10.31 -13.16
CA ALA A 99 11.46 -11.35 -12.81
C ALA A 99 10.76 -11.90 -14.05
N GLU A 100 10.19 -13.08 -13.88
CA GLU A 100 9.28 -13.71 -14.81
C GLU A 100 7.90 -13.77 -14.20
N VAL A 101 6.87 -13.41 -14.97
CA VAL A 101 5.47 -13.47 -14.57
C VAL A 101 4.75 -14.43 -15.50
N LYS A 102 4.41 -15.61 -14.99
CA LYS A 102 3.85 -16.73 -15.78
C LYS A 102 2.36 -16.90 -15.47
N VAL A 103 1.54 -16.85 -16.50
CA VAL A 103 0.11 -17.16 -16.43
C VAL A 103 -0.08 -18.67 -16.30
N PRO A 104 -0.87 -19.20 -15.35
CA PRO A 104 -1.15 -20.63 -15.22
C PRO A 104 -1.77 -21.20 -16.49
N GLN A 105 -1.40 -22.43 -16.85
CA GLN A 105 -1.95 -23.11 -18.03
C GLN A 105 -3.44 -23.42 -17.89
N ASP A 106 -3.87 -23.68 -16.67
CA ASP A 106 -5.23 -24.03 -16.26
C ASP A 106 -6.04 -22.83 -15.76
N LEU A 107 -5.59 -21.58 -16.04
CA LEU A 107 -6.30 -20.38 -15.61
C LEU A 107 -7.75 -20.40 -16.09
N ARG A 108 -8.69 -20.22 -15.16
CA ARG A 108 -10.13 -20.19 -15.49
C ARG A 108 -10.46 -19.09 -16.51
N GLU A 109 -11.37 -19.34 -17.43
CA GLU A 109 -11.74 -18.41 -18.51
C GLU A 109 -12.14 -17.02 -17.98
N ALA A 110 -12.91 -16.96 -16.89
CA ALA A 110 -13.32 -15.71 -16.26
C ALA A 110 -12.15 -14.83 -15.77
N MET A 111 -10.97 -15.44 -15.59
CA MET A 111 -9.75 -14.75 -15.14
C MET A 111 -8.79 -14.42 -16.29
N ARG A 112 -9.10 -14.85 -17.54
CA ARG A 112 -8.28 -14.60 -18.73
C ARG A 112 -8.55 -13.20 -19.29
N GLN A 113 -8.02 -12.16 -18.61
CA GLN A 113 -8.26 -10.76 -18.96
C GLN A 113 -6.93 -10.04 -19.24
N GLY A 114 -6.90 -9.19 -20.25
CA GLY A 114 -5.76 -8.32 -20.57
C GLY A 114 -4.44 -9.10 -20.69
N VAL A 115 -3.44 -8.78 -19.86
CA VAL A 115 -2.13 -9.45 -19.88
C VAL A 115 -2.19 -10.92 -19.42
N PHE A 116 -3.31 -11.38 -18.86
CA PHE A 116 -3.54 -12.76 -18.43
C PHE A 116 -4.44 -13.54 -19.41
N ALA A 117 -4.74 -12.97 -20.59
CA ALA A 117 -5.66 -13.58 -21.54
C ALA A 117 -5.13 -14.89 -22.14
N GLU A 118 -3.81 -15.08 -22.22
CA GLU A 118 -3.17 -16.23 -22.83
C GLU A 118 -2.57 -17.17 -21.76
N PRO A 119 -3.19 -18.34 -21.49
CA PRO A 119 -2.64 -19.33 -20.57
C PRO A 119 -1.25 -19.80 -21.00
N GLY A 120 -0.35 -19.97 -20.02
CA GLY A 120 1.03 -20.36 -20.26
C GLY A 120 1.97 -19.22 -20.66
N LYS A 121 1.45 -18.04 -20.98
CA LYS A 121 2.25 -16.85 -21.32
C LYS A 121 3.20 -16.50 -20.18
N THR A 122 4.44 -16.18 -20.55
CA THR A 122 5.45 -15.66 -19.61
C THR A 122 5.87 -14.27 -20.05
N TRP A 123 5.77 -13.31 -19.14
CA TRP A 123 6.23 -11.95 -19.31
C TRP A 123 7.56 -11.75 -18.59
N GLN A 124 8.49 -11.06 -19.23
CA GLN A 124 9.66 -10.51 -18.53
C GLN A 124 9.24 -9.25 -17.75
N ALA A 125 9.80 -9.07 -16.57
CA ALA A 125 9.42 -7.94 -15.71
C ALA A 125 10.60 -7.34 -14.97
N TRP A 126 10.45 -6.06 -14.59
CA TRP A 126 11.20 -5.42 -13.52
C TRP A 126 10.33 -5.32 -12.29
N ILE A 127 10.90 -5.64 -11.13
CA ILE A 127 10.26 -5.45 -9.82
C ILE A 127 11.11 -4.51 -8.99
N ARG A 128 10.51 -3.41 -8.54
CA ARG A 128 11.11 -2.49 -7.59
C ARG A 128 10.51 -2.69 -6.21
N LEU A 129 11.36 -2.95 -5.22
CA LEU A 129 11.02 -3.07 -3.81
C LEU A 129 11.53 -1.82 -3.06
N SER A 130 10.74 -1.26 -2.13
CA SER A 130 11.06 0.02 -1.51
C SER A 130 10.43 0.23 -0.13
N ASN A 131 10.98 1.19 0.64
CA ASN A 131 10.27 1.83 1.75
C ASN A 131 9.20 2.79 1.22
N GLY A 132 8.26 3.25 2.09
CA GLY A 132 7.15 4.13 1.73
C GLY A 132 7.48 5.61 1.76
N ASN A 133 8.38 6.05 2.62
CA ASN A 133 8.68 7.47 2.84
C ASN A 133 9.30 8.19 1.63
N ALA A 134 9.13 9.51 1.63
CA ALA A 134 9.71 10.43 0.65
C ALA A 134 11.22 10.64 0.80
N TYR A 135 11.81 10.17 1.89
CA TYR A 135 13.24 10.29 2.17
C TYR A 135 13.82 8.95 2.64
N PRO A 136 15.09 8.68 2.33
CA PRO A 136 15.78 7.50 2.83
C PRO A 136 15.91 7.54 4.36
N GLN A 137 15.52 6.45 5.00
CA GLN A 137 15.67 6.24 6.44
C GLN A 137 16.11 4.80 6.73
N PHE A 138 16.48 4.50 7.98
CA PHE A 138 16.80 3.14 8.40
C PHE A 138 15.60 2.22 8.18
N ASP A 139 15.84 1.00 7.71
CA ASP A 139 14.78 0.05 7.41
C ASP A 139 14.06 -0.46 8.67
N SER A 140 14.71 -0.37 9.85
CA SER A 140 14.12 -0.67 11.16
C SER A 140 13.05 0.36 11.59
N ILE A 141 13.07 1.56 11.02
CA ILE A 141 12.02 2.55 11.28
C ILE A 141 10.72 2.06 10.64
N ARG A 142 9.64 2.11 11.41
CA ARG A 142 8.30 1.73 10.94
C ARG A 142 7.91 2.55 9.71
N ASP A 143 7.52 1.87 8.65
CA ASP A 143 7.19 2.46 7.36
C ASP A 143 6.33 1.50 6.53
N ALA A 144 5.58 2.02 5.58
CA ALA A 144 5.00 1.19 4.53
C ALA A 144 6.09 0.60 3.64
N ARG A 145 5.82 -0.55 3.03
CA ARG A 145 6.73 -1.19 2.05
C ARG A 145 6.03 -1.25 0.70
N GLY A 146 6.76 -0.95 -0.36
CA GLY A 146 6.22 -0.91 -1.71
C GLY A 146 6.79 -1.99 -2.60
N MET A 147 5.93 -2.51 -3.50
CA MET A 147 6.32 -3.32 -4.65
C MET A 147 5.70 -2.71 -5.90
N ALA A 148 6.52 -2.47 -6.92
CA ALA A 148 6.05 -2.09 -8.24
C ALA A 148 6.58 -3.09 -9.25
N ILE A 149 5.70 -3.64 -10.09
CA ILE A 149 6.00 -4.61 -11.15
C ILE A 149 5.74 -3.92 -12.49
N LYS A 150 6.69 -4.01 -13.40
CA LYS A 150 6.58 -3.55 -14.78
C LYS A 150 6.76 -4.74 -15.72
N LEU A 151 5.67 -5.19 -16.35
CA LEU A 151 5.74 -6.18 -17.43
C LEU A 151 6.25 -5.53 -18.72
N LEU A 152 7.04 -6.25 -19.48
CA LEU A 152 7.69 -5.79 -20.71
C LEU A 152 7.16 -6.56 -21.94
N GLY A 153 7.13 -5.88 -23.08
CA GLY A 153 6.68 -6.50 -24.34
C GLY A 153 5.17 -6.74 -24.41
N VAL A 154 4.39 -5.98 -23.65
CA VAL A 154 2.92 -6.10 -23.63
C VAL A 154 2.33 -5.45 -24.90
N PRO A 155 1.69 -6.24 -25.79
CA PRO A 155 1.08 -5.72 -27.00
C PRO A 155 -0.23 -4.96 -26.69
N GLY A 156 -0.60 -4.05 -27.60
CA GLY A 156 -1.86 -3.34 -27.54
C GLY A 156 -1.73 -1.85 -27.23
N LYS A 157 -2.87 -1.16 -27.30
CA LYS A 157 -2.94 0.28 -27.05
C LYS A 157 -2.81 0.58 -25.57
N GLN A 158 -1.84 1.43 -25.24
CA GLN A 158 -1.62 1.89 -23.88
C GLN A 158 -2.63 2.98 -23.47
N LEU A 159 -2.99 3.06 -22.19
CA LEU A 159 -3.92 4.05 -21.67
C LEU A 159 -3.39 5.49 -21.75
N MET A 160 -2.09 5.66 -21.51
CA MET A 160 -1.45 6.98 -21.54
C MET A 160 -0.87 7.26 -22.94
N SER A 161 -1.18 8.41 -23.51
CA SER A 161 -0.65 8.82 -24.82
C SER A 161 0.87 8.96 -24.82
N SER A 162 1.44 9.46 -23.73
CA SER A 162 2.90 9.59 -23.52
C SER A 162 3.64 8.25 -23.48
N GLN A 163 2.94 7.14 -23.37
CA GLN A 163 3.50 5.80 -23.20
C GLN A 163 3.21 4.87 -24.40
N GLN A 164 2.64 5.40 -25.48
CA GLN A 164 2.36 4.59 -26.67
C GLN A 164 3.65 3.98 -27.24
N GLY A 165 3.59 2.70 -27.58
CA GLY A 165 4.73 1.96 -28.15
C GLY A 165 5.75 1.41 -27.14
N ARG A 166 5.65 1.73 -25.86
CA ARG A 166 6.54 1.15 -24.84
C ARG A 166 6.25 -0.32 -24.56
N GLY A 167 5.00 -0.74 -24.73
CA GLY A 167 4.60 -2.13 -24.49
C GLY A 167 4.81 -2.56 -23.03
N GLU A 168 4.30 -1.78 -22.10
CA GLU A 168 4.48 -1.98 -20.66
C GLU A 168 3.13 -2.12 -19.95
N GLN A 169 3.09 -2.86 -18.84
CA GLN A 169 1.98 -2.90 -17.89
C GLN A 169 2.52 -2.82 -16.47
N ASP A 170 2.10 -1.82 -15.72
CA ASP A 170 2.55 -1.63 -14.34
C ASP A 170 1.49 -2.09 -13.33
N PHE A 171 1.96 -2.72 -12.24
CA PHE A 171 1.20 -3.03 -11.04
C PHE A 171 1.92 -2.41 -9.85
N VAL A 172 1.29 -1.42 -9.21
CA VAL A 172 1.90 -0.65 -8.11
C VAL A 172 1.14 -0.91 -6.82
N MET A 173 1.85 -1.35 -5.81
CA MET A 173 1.30 -1.91 -4.58
C MET A 173 2.07 -1.44 -3.35
N PHE A 174 1.43 -1.55 -2.17
CA PHE A 174 2.11 -1.45 -0.89
C PHE A 174 1.57 -2.50 0.11
N ASN A 175 2.24 -2.68 1.24
CA ASN A 175 2.04 -3.82 2.15
C ASN A 175 0.85 -3.67 3.12
N HIS A 176 -0.24 -3.06 2.68
CA HIS A 176 -1.47 -2.96 3.47
C HIS A 176 -2.71 -3.04 2.56
N PRO A 177 -3.80 -3.71 2.94
CA PRO A 177 -4.98 -3.88 2.08
C PRO A 177 -5.80 -2.61 1.89
N ASN A 178 -5.71 -1.66 2.82
CA ASN A 178 -6.45 -0.40 2.80
C ASN A 178 -5.52 0.79 2.73
N PHE A 179 -6.03 1.92 2.22
CA PHE A 179 -5.35 3.19 2.30
C PHE A 179 -5.85 3.98 3.52
N PHE A 180 -5.00 4.86 4.04
CA PHE A 180 -5.28 5.67 5.24
C PHE A 180 -6.08 6.94 4.95
N VAL A 181 -6.63 7.09 3.75
CA VAL A 181 -7.59 8.10 3.34
C VAL A 181 -8.66 7.46 2.46
N SER A 182 -9.87 8.02 2.46
CA SER A 182 -10.98 7.52 1.63
C SER A 182 -10.84 8.01 0.19
N ASP A 183 -10.59 9.30 -0.01
CA ASP A 183 -10.71 9.97 -1.29
C ASP A 183 -9.63 11.05 -1.53
N VAL A 184 -9.77 11.79 -2.65
CA VAL A 184 -8.85 12.84 -3.08
C VAL A 184 -8.85 14.05 -2.14
N ALA A 185 -10.00 14.40 -1.54
CA ALA A 185 -10.10 15.54 -0.65
C ALA A 185 -9.32 15.30 0.65
N GLU A 186 -9.48 14.12 1.23
CA GLU A 186 -8.72 13.69 2.41
C GLU A 186 -7.24 13.53 2.09
N TYR A 187 -6.90 12.99 0.90
CA TYR A 187 -5.50 12.90 0.49
C TYR A 187 -4.83 14.27 0.37
N ARG A 188 -5.54 15.28 -0.20
CA ARG A 188 -5.05 16.65 -0.28
C ARG A 188 -4.68 17.20 1.10
N GLN A 189 -5.57 17.03 2.07
CA GLN A 189 -5.33 17.43 3.46
C GLN A 189 -4.13 16.69 4.08
N ASN A 190 -4.08 15.38 3.87
CA ASN A 190 -3.04 14.51 4.41
C ASN A 190 -1.65 14.87 3.87
N ILE A 191 -1.50 15.00 2.55
CA ILE A 191 -0.20 15.32 1.93
C ILE A 191 0.27 16.74 2.29
N ALA A 192 -0.65 17.71 2.44
CA ALA A 192 -0.32 19.05 2.89
C ALA A 192 0.22 19.02 4.34
N ALA A 193 -0.45 18.30 5.22
CA ALA A 193 0.01 18.13 6.60
C ALA A 193 1.38 17.42 6.70
N GLN A 194 1.65 16.47 5.83
CA GLN A 194 2.95 15.81 5.75
C GLN A 194 4.05 16.77 5.27
N ALA A 195 3.80 17.54 4.20
CA ALA A 195 4.74 18.51 3.65
C ALA A 195 5.10 19.62 4.66
N ASP A 196 4.16 19.97 5.54
CA ASP A 196 4.35 20.96 6.59
C ASP A 196 4.94 20.38 7.89
N GLY A 197 5.23 19.07 7.94
CA GLY A 197 5.72 18.40 9.14
C GLY A 197 4.67 18.21 10.25
N LYS A 198 3.39 18.49 9.96
CA LYS A 198 2.27 18.46 10.90
C LYS A 198 1.47 17.16 10.80
N LYS A 199 2.12 16.01 10.84
CA LYS A 199 1.53 14.68 10.57
C LYS A 199 0.24 14.40 11.36
N ALA A 200 0.12 14.85 12.59
CA ALA A 200 -1.10 14.67 13.40
C ALA A 200 -2.31 15.41 12.80
N MET A 201 -2.09 16.55 12.15
CA MET A 201 -3.18 17.33 11.52
C MET A 201 -3.76 16.65 10.28
N ALA A 202 -3.10 15.63 9.76
CA ALA A 202 -3.65 14.79 8.69
C ALA A 202 -4.96 14.10 9.11
N PHE A 203 -5.09 13.76 10.41
CA PHE A 203 -6.24 13.04 10.96
C PHE A 203 -7.07 13.88 11.94
N PHE A 204 -6.53 15.00 12.42
CA PHE A 204 -7.17 15.93 13.35
C PHE A 204 -7.02 17.36 12.83
N PRO A 205 -7.71 17.72 11.72
CA PRO A 205 -7.45 18.97 10.99
C PRO A 205 -7.90 20.22 11.73
N SER A 206 -8.81 20.09 12.68
CA SER A 206 -9.35 21.22 13.44
C SER A 206 -9.66 20.82 14.90
N LYS A 207 -10.08 21.81 15.69
CA LYS A 207 -10.58 21.57 17.06
C LYS A 207 -12.01 21.01 17.08
N ASP A 208 -12.70 20.95 15.94
CA ASP A 208 -14.05 20.36 15.84
C ASP A 208 -13.94 18.83 15.70
N PRO A 209 -14.40 18.04 16.71
CA PRO A 209 -14.30 16.59 16.68
C PRO A 209 -15.04 15.93 15.49
N ARG A 210 -16.01 16.64 14.88
CA ARG A 210 -16.76 16.13 13.71
C ARG A 210 -15.89 16.03 12.45
N THR A 211 -14.73 16.70 12.44
CA THR A 211 -13.75 16.65 11.33
C THR A 211 -12.64 15.63 11.58
N TRP A 212 -12.66 14.94 12.71
CA TRP A 212 -11.61 14.00 13.07
C TRP A 212 -11.80 12.67 12.37
N GLU A 213 -10.68 12.06 11.93
CA GLU A 213 -10.62 10.78 11.25
C GLU A 213 -9.81 9.74 12.04
N PRO A 214 -10.26 9.36 13.27
CA PRO A 214 -9.51 8.43 14.11
C PRO A 214 -9.36 7.05 13.47
N ARG A 215 -10.35 6.59 12.67
CA ARG A 215 -10.28 5.34 11.94
C ARG A 215 -9.11 5.36 10.93
N HIS A 216 -8.96 6.45 10.18
CA HIS A 216 -7.87 6.60 9.22
C HIS A 216 -6.51 6.67 9.89
N LEU A 217 -6.41 7.26 11.10
CA LEU A 217 -5.21 7.17 11.92
C LEU A 217 -4.86 5.72 12.26
N PHE A 218 -5.84 4.88 12.66
CA PHE A 218 -5.56 3.47 12.96
C PHE A 218 -5.13 2.69 11.72
N ILE A 219 -5.69 2.97 10.55
CA ILE A 219 -5.22 2.40 9.28
C ILE A 219 -3.79 2.84 9.00
N ALA A 220 -3.49 4.13 9.15
CA ALA A 220 -2.14 4.67 8.97
C ALA A 220 -1.12 4.01 9.91
N LEU A 221 -1.48 3.84 11.19
CA LEU A 221 -0.64 3.13 12.16
C LEU A 221 -0.45 1.65 11.77
N GLY A 222 -1.47 1.01 11.19
CA GLY A 222 -1.37 -0.34 10.63
C GLY A 222 -0.42 -0.43 9.43
N THR A 223 -0.38 0.60 8.59
CA THR A 223 0.60 0.66 7.47
C THR A 223 2.04 0.80 7.95
N LEU A 224 2.25 1.40 9.13
CA LEU A 224 3.55 1.55 9.77
C LEU A 224 3.93 0.29 10.57
N ALA A 225 3.70 -0.88 10.01
CA ALA A 225 4.07 -2.15 10.64
C ALA A 225 5.60 -2.26 10.82
N PRO A 226 6.08 -3.11 11.75
CA PRO A 226 7.49 -3.47 11.79
C PRO A 226 7.96 -3.98 10.42
N ALA A 227 9.23 -3.75 10.10
CA ALA A 227 9.78 -4.27 8.86
C ALA A 227 9.73 -5.81 8.86
N PRO A 228 9.42 -6.44 7.72
CA PRO A 228 9.61 -7.89 7.55
C PRO A 228 11.12 -8.20 7.56
N ASP A 229 11.49 -9.44 7.81
CA ASP A 229 12.90 -9.86 7.73
C ASP A 229 13.47 -9.72 6.32
N SER A 230 12.63 -9.85 5.30
CA SER A 230 12.96 -9.61 3.90
C SER A 230 11.79 -8.99 3.14
N PRO A 231 12.03 -8.14 2.12
CA PRO A 231 10.99 -7.66 1.22
C PRO A 231 10.26 -8.79 0.48
N THR A 232 10.88 -9.96 0.36
CA THR A 232 10.29 -11.13 -0.31
C THR A 232 9.28 -11.89 0.56
N GLN A 233 9.15 -11.53 1.84
CA GLN A 233 8.21 -12.16 2.78
C GLN A 233 6.93 -11.34 3.01
N ALA A 234 6.83 -10.14 2.47
CA ALA A 234 5.67 -9.28 2.63
C ALA A 234 4.58 -9.56 1.58
N THR A 235 3.33 -9.34 1.97
CA THR A 235 2.20 -9.26 1.04
C THR A 235 2.01 -7.82 0.60
N TYR A 236 1.74 -7.61 -0.69
CA TYR A 236 1.56 -6.29 -1.29
C TYR A 236 0.19 -6.18 -1.95
N HIS A 237 -0.51 -5.06 -1.77
CA HIS A 237 -1.89 -4.86 -2.19
C HIS A 237 -2.03 -3.64 -3.11
N SER A 238 -2.95 -3.70 -4.08
CA SER A 238 -3.26 -2.58 -4.98
C SER A 238 -3.94 -1.41 -4.30
N VAL A 239 -4.59 -1.67 -3.16
CA VAL A 239 -5.39 -0.73 -2.36
C VAL A 239 -6.63 -0.21 -3.09
N SER A 240 -6.41 0.47 -4.20
CA SER A 240 -7.46 0.98 -5.10
C SER A 240 -7.85 -0.07 -6.13
N PRO A 241 -9.09 -0.06 -6.62
CA PRO A 241 -9.55 -1.02 -7.60
C PRO A 241 -9.14 -0.65 -9.03
N TYR A 242 -9.23 -1.66 -9.91
CA TYR A 242 -8.91 -1.60 -11.33
C TYR A 242 -10.00 -2.30 -12.13
N LYS A 243 -10.09 -2.03 -13.42
CA LYS A 243 -10.78 -2.91 -14.34
C LYS A 243 -10.06 -4.26 -14.43
N PHE A 244 -10.84 -5.30 -14.60
CA PHE A 244 -10.38 -6.64 -14.91
C PHE A 244 -11.29 -7.20 -16.01
N GLY A 245 -11.00 -6.81 -17.24
CA GLY A 245 -11.92 -6.90 -18.34
C GLY A 245 -13.16 -6.06 -18.10
N SER A 246 -14.35 -6.65 -18.14
CA SER A 246 -15.61 -5.98 -17.85
C SER A 246 -15.90 -5.83 -16.34
N ALA A 247 -15.22 -6.60 -15.46
CA ALA A 247 -15.39 -6.54 -14.02
C ALA A 247 -14.48 -5.46 -13.39
N ASN A 248 -14.75 -5.14 -12.12
CA ASN A 248 -13.82 -4.39 -11.26
C ASN A 248 -13.11 -5.39 -10.34
N ALA A 249 -11.84 -5.13 -10.00
CA ALA A 249 -11.08 -5.98 -9.09
C ALA A 249 -10.02 -5.18 -8.31
N LYS A 250 -9.66 -5.68 -7.14
CA LYS A 250 -8.40 -5.36 -6.47
C LYS A 250 -7.42 -6.52 -6.70
N PHE A 251 -6.13 -6.28 -6.53
CA PHE A 251 -5.12 -7.33 -6.62
C PHE A 251 -4.13 -7.27 -5.48
N ARG A 252 -3.48 -8.41 -5.24
CA ARG A 252 -2.38 -8.52 -4.29
C ARG A 252 -1.30 -9.45 -4.83
N VAL A 253 -0.11 -9.31 -4.28
CA VAL A 253 1.02 -10.22 -4.47
C VAL A 253 1.35 -10.82 -3.12
N VAL A 254 1.29 -12.14 -3.02
CA VAL A 254 1.58 -12.88 -1.79
C VAL A 254 2.81 -13.78 -2.00
N PRO A 255 3.68 -13.97 -1.00
CA PRO A 255 4.75 -14.97 -1.08
C PRO A 255 4.18 -16.35 -1.41
N ASP A 256 4.83 -17.06 -2.35
CA ASP A 256 4.44 -18.40 -2.79
C ASP A 256 5.63 -19.38 -2.62
N PRO A 257 5.91 -19.78 -1.38
CA PRO A 257 7.05 -20.65 -1.11
C PRO A 257 6.92 -22.05 -1.73
N ALA A 258 5.70 -22.47 -2.08
CA ALA A 258 5.49 -23.77 -2.73
C ALA A 258 6.00 -23.80 -4.17
N SER A 259 6.08 -22.65 -4.85
CA SER A 259 6.56 -22.51 -6.22
C SER A 259 8.08 -22.29 -6.32
N CYS A 260 8.78 -22.21 -5.20
CA CYS A 260 10.22 -22.01 -5.11
C CYS A 260 10.89 -23.11 -4.28
N PRO A 261 12.21 -23.36 -4.47
CA PRO A 261 13.00 -24.12 -3.50
C PRO A 261 12.89 -23.51 -2.11
N ALA A 262 12.83 -24.38 -1.09
CA ALA A 262 12.80 -23.91 0.30
C ALA A 262 14.04 -23.04 0.60
N TYR A 263 13.80 -21.89 1.19
CA TYR A 263 14.85 -20.96 1.58
C TYR A 263 14.58 -20.42 2.98
N THR A 264 15.62 -20.44 3.81
CA THR A 264 15.60 -19.83 5.14
C THR A 264 16.61 -18.69 5.15
N LEU A 265 16.13 -17.49 5.34
CA LEU A 265 17.00 -16.31 5.45
C LEU A 265 17.85 -16.45 6.73
N PRO A 266 19.18 -16.31 6.65
CA PRO A 266 20.03 -16.25 7.85
C PRO A 266 19.67 -15.03 8.70
N ALA A 267 19.94 -15.12 10.01
CA ALA A 267 19.73 -13.99 10.91
C ALA A 267 20.59 -12.80 10.47
N LEU A 268 19.95 -11.66 10.24
CA LEU A 268 20.58 -10.40 9.82
C LEU A 268 20.49 -9.37 10.94
N ASN A 269 21.48 -8.49 10.99
CA ASN A 269 21.43 -7.36 11.91
C ASN A 269 20.44 -6.30 11.39
N GLN A 270 19.27 -6.21 12.03
CA GLN A 270 18.22 -5.26 11.67
C GLN A 270 18.54 -3.80 12.05
N ASP A 271 19.59 -3.55 12.84
CA ASP A 271 20.07 -2.21 13.16
C ASP A 271 20.84 -1.56 12.00
N LEU A 272 21.18 -2.33 10.97
CA LEU A 272 21.82 -1.80 9.77
C LEU A 272 20.86 -0.91 8.99
N PRO A 273 21.33 0.25 8.48
CA PRO A 273 20.47 1.19 7.75
C PRO A 273 19.70 0.59 6.58
N ASN A 274 20.30 -0.40 5.92
CA ASN A 274 19.82 -1.02 4.67
C ASN A 274 19.59 -2.53 4.82
N PHE A 275 19.15 -3.01 5.98
CA PHE A 275 19.05 -4.46 6.22
C PHE A 275 18.10 -5.17 5.25
N LEU A 276 17.03 -4.51 4.77
CA LEU A 276 16.12 -5.10 3.79
C LEU A 276 16.78 -5.28 2.41
N ARG A 277 17.64 -4.34 1.99
CA ARG A 277 18.48 -4.53 0.81
C ARG A 277 19.48 -5.68 1.04
N THR A 278 20.10 -5.72 2.21
CA THR A 278 21.03 -6.80 2.58
C THR A 278 20.33 -8.16 2.56
N ALA A 279 19.10 -8.25 3.08
CA ALA A 279 18.30 -9.48 3.04
C ALA A 279 18.00 -9.95 1.62
N LEU A 280 17.60 -9.02 0.76
CA LEU A 280 17.35 -9.30 -0.67
C LEU A 280 18.64 -9.76 -1.39
N TYR A 281 19.76 -9.07 -1.12
CA TYR A 281 21.07 -9.40 -1.69
C TYR A 281 21.54 -10.77 -1.21
N GLN A 282 21.41 -11.06 0.08
CA GLN A 282 21.75 -12.36 0.66
C GLN A 282 21.01 -13.48 -0.07
N GLN A 283 19.69 -13.35 -0.23
CA GLN A 283 18.88 -14.36 -0.90
C GLN A 283 19.25 -14.53 -2.37
N LEU A 284 19.23 -13.46 -3.15
CA LEU A 284 19.30 -13.54 -4.61
C LEU A 284 20.73 -13.65 -5.15
N SER A 285 21.68 -12.92 -4.53
CA SER A 285 23.05 -12.80 -5.04
C SER A 285 23.99 -13.74 -4.34
N THR A 286 23.98 -13.81 -3.01
CA THR A 286 24.93 -14.65 -2.24
C THR A 286 24.49 -16.11 -2.25
N ASP A 287 23.27 -16.40 -1.79
CA ASP A 287 22.77 -17.77 -1.61
C ASP A 287 22.17 -18.33 -2.91
N ARG A 288 22.10 -17.50 -3.97
CA ARG A 288 21.59 -17.86 -5.30
C ARG A 288 20.20 -18.51 -5.24
N SER A 289 19.37 -18.11 -4.26
CA SER A 289 18.03 -18.63 -4.05
C SER A 289 16.98 -17.71 -4.66
N PRO A 290 16.08 -18.22 -5.54
CA PRO A 290 15.01 -17.42 -6.12
C PRO A 290 13.97 -17.03 -5.07
N ALA A 291 13.14 -16.00 -5.38
CA ALA A 291 11.93 -15.68 -4.64
C ALA A 291 10.71 -15.85 -5.52
N CYS A 292 9.63 -16.41 -4.96
CA CYS A 292 8.39 -16.67 -5.69
C CYS A 292 7.20 -16.02 -5.01
N PHE A 293 6.25 -15.55 -5.86
CA PHE A 293 5.00 -14.95 -5.41
C PHE A 293 3.85 -15.41 -6.31
N ALA A 294 2.64 -15.35 -5.77
CA ALA A 294 1.40 -15.45 -6.53
C ALA A 294 0.78 -14.05 -6.68
N LEU A 295 0.49 -13.65 -7.91
CA LEU A 295 -0.33 -12.48 -8.22
C LEU A 295 -1.79 -12.92 -8.24
N GLN A 296 -2.60 -12.32 -7.40
CA GLN A 296 -3.99 -12.70 -7.19
C GLN A 296 -4.92 -11.52 -7.41
N PHE A 297 -6.09 -11.78 -8.01
CA PHE A 297 -7.14 -10.80 -8.20
C PHE A 297 -8.40 -11.17 -7.42
N GLN A 298 -9.03 -10.16 -6.83
CA GLN A 298 -10.30 -10.23 -6.11
C GLN A 298 -11.34 -9.44 -6.89
N ARG A 299 -12.27 -10.13 -7.54
CA ARG A 299 -13.33 -9.49 -8.31
C ARG A 299 -14.40 -8.89 -7.40
N GLN A 300 -14.87 -7.68 -7.73
CA GLN A 300 -15.96 -7.02 -7.01
C GLN A 300 -17.21 -7.90 -7.02
N ASN A 301 -17.82 -8.11 -5.84
CA ASN A 301 -19.12 -8.73 -5.71
C ASN A 301 -20.18 -7.63 -5.63
N ALA A 302 -21.05 -7.53 -6.65
CA ALA A 302 -22.07 -6.50 -6.75
C ALA A 302 -23.11 -6.51 -5.60
N ASN A 303 -23.22 -7.63 -4.88
CA ASN A 303 -24.15 -7.78 -3.75
C ASN A 303 -23.51 -7.43 -2.40
N LYS A 304 -22.27 -6.97 -2.38
CA LYS A 304 -21.51 -6.66 -1.17
C LYS A 304 -21.00 -5.23 -1.16
N TYR A 305 -20.71 -4.72 0.02
CA TYR A 305 -20.12 -3.40 0.18
C TYR A 305 -18.63 -3.42 -0.20
N MET A 306 -18.37 -3.22 -1.47
CA MET A 306 -17.01 -3.20 -2.06
C MET A 306 -16.84 -1.91 -2.89
N PRO A 307 -16.69 -0.73 -2.21
CA PRO A 307 -16.68 0.57 -2.89
C PRO A 307 -15.46 0.76 -3.79
N ILE A 308 -15.66 1.52 -4.89
CA ILE A 308 -14.61 1.95 -5.82
C ILE A 308 -13.91 3.21 -5.31
N GLU A 309 -14.70 4.17 -4.81
CA GLU A 309 -14.20 5.50 -4.46
C GLU A 309 -13.59 5.59 -3.06
N ASP A 310 -13.98 4.70 -2.13
CA ASP A 310 -13.47 4.69 -0.76
C ASP A 310 -12.33 3.66 -0.61
N THR A 311 -11.10 4.13 -0.64
CA THR A 311 -9.91 3.28 -0.53
C THR A 311 -9.58 2.86 0.90
N SER A 312 -10.25 3.42 1.89
CA SER A 312 -10.12 3.04 3.30
C SER A 312 -10.90 1.75 3.64
N ILE A 313 -11.75 1.26 2.72
CA ILE A 313 -12.54 0.05 2.89
C ILE A 313 -11.83 -1.16 2.29
N GLU A 314 -11.61 -2.15 3.14
CA GLU A 314 -11.12 -3.45 2.71
C GLU A 314 -12.23 -4.25 2.01
N TRP A 315 -11.92 -4.83 0.88
CA TRP A 315 -12.75 -5.83 0.25
C TRP A 315 -12.44 -7.18 0.89
N ARG A 316 -13.35 -7.67 1.75
CA ARG A 316 -13.09 -8.87 2.56
C ARG A 316 -13.09 -10.13 1.69
N GLU A 317 -12.16 -11.05 1.96
CA GLU A 317 -12.11 -12.34 1.24
C GLU A 317 -13.39 -13.18 1.42
N ALA A 318 -14.07 -13.03 2.55
CA ALA A 318 -15.37 -13.68 2.79
C ALA A 318 -16.48 -13.19 1.85
N ASP A 319 -16.37 -11.98 1.30
CA ASP A 319 -17.34 -11.41 0.37
C ASP A 319 -16.98 -11.71 -1.10
N ALA A 320 -15.69 -11.85 -1.40
CA ALA A 320 -15.17 -12.26 -2.70
C ALA A 320 -13.75 -12.82 -2.53
N PRO A 321 -13.48 -14.07 -2.94
CA PRO A 321 -12.16 -14.66 -2.78
C PRO A 321 -11.14 -14.08 -3.75
N PHE A 322 -9.86 -14.13 -3.36
CA PHE A 322 -8.74 -13.92 -4.27
C PHE A 322 -8.47 -15.15 -5.11
N GLU A 323 -8.15 -14.95 -6.38
CA GLU A 323 -7.81 -16.01 -7.33
C GLU A 323 -6.45 -15.72 -7.96
N THR A 324 -5.57 -16.72 -8.01
CA THR A 324 -4.24 -16.59 -8.64
C THR A 324 -4.39 -16.50 -10.16
N VAL A 325 -3.80 -15.43 -10.73
CA VAL A 325 -3.78 -15.18 -12.18
C VAL A 325 -2.39 -15.32 -12.79
N ALA A 326 -1.34 -15.22 -11.97
CA ALA A 326 0.03 -15.46 -12.41
C ALA A 326 0.93 -15.86 -11.23
N HIS A 327 1.97 -16.62 -11.56
CA HIS A 327 3.10 -16.90 -10.67
C HIS A 327 4.27 -16.01 -11.07
N ILE A 328 4.88 -15.37 -10.07
CA ILE A 328 6.03 -14.50 -10.25
C ILE A 328 7.25 -15.22 -9.71
N ARG A 329 8.31 -15.26 -10.51
CA ARG A 329 9.61 -15.80 -10.11
C ARG A 329 10.67 -14.73 -10.27
N ILE A 330 11.33 -14.37 -9.19
CA ILE A 330 12.54 -13.55 -9.18
C ILE A 330 13.72 -14.54 -9.16
N PRO A 331 14.46 -14.71 -10.27
CA PRO A 331 15.58 -15.65 -10.31
C PRO A 331 16.76 -15.15 -9.46
N ALA A 332 17.64 -16.06 -9.10
CA ALA A 332 18.95 -15.72 -8.55
C ALA A 332 19.69 -14.79 -9.51
N GLN A 333 20.19 -13.66 -9.00
CA GLN A 333 20.81 -12.62 -9.80
C GLN A 333 21.64 -11.66 -8.96
N ASP A 334 22.63 -11.04 -9.60
CA ASP A 334 23.31 -9.89 -9.05
C ASP A 334 22.56 -8.63 -9.51
N PHE A 335 22.08 -7.84 -8.56
CA PHE A 335 21.24 -6.67 -8.86
C PHE A 335 21.77 -5.37 -8.25
N ASP A 336 22.71 -5.45 -7.30
CA ASP A 336 23.20 -4.28 -6.56
C ASP A 336 24.46 -3.71 -7.20
N THR A 337 24.35 -3.29 -8.46
CA THR A 337 25.42 -2.57 -9.15
C THR A 337 25.07 -1.09 -9.31
N PRO A 338 26.06 -0.18 -9.42
CA PRO A 338 25.80 1.24 -9.64
C PRO A 338 24.91 1.51 -10.86
N GLU A 339 25.14 0.80 -11.96
CA GLU A 339 24.38 0.95 -13.21
C GLU A 339 22.93 0.53 -13.04
N GLN A 340 22.68 -0.62 -12.39
CA GLN A 340 21.33 -1.11 -12.16
C GLN A 340 20.58 -0.26 -11.14
N ASN A 341 21.26 0.25 -10.13
CA ASN A 341 20.69 1.19 -9.17
C ASN A 341 20.32 2.52 -9.85
N LEU A 342 21.18 3.05 -10.72
CA LEU A 342 20.87 4.25 -11.50
C LEU A 342 19.71 4.03 -12.48
N MET A 343 19.68 2.90 -13.18
CA MET A 343 18.55 2.50 -14.03
C MET A 343 17.27 2.43 -13.22
N CYS A 344 17.29 1.79 -12.05
CA CYS A 344 16.16 1.69 -11.13
C CYS A 344 15.62 3.06 -10.69
N ASP A 345 16.50 3.98 -10.35
CA ASP A 345 16.11 5.33 -9.95
C ASP A 345 15.50 6.12 -11.11
N ASN A 346 15.93 5.85 -12.33
CA ASN A 346 15.40 6.48 -13.53
C ASN A 346 14.12 5.81 -14.07
N LEU A 347 13.80 4.57 -13.68
CA LEU A 347 12.54 3.95 -14.05
C LEU A 347 11.33 4.73 -13.48
N SER A 348 10.32 4.89 -14.30
CA SER A 348 9.01 5.38 -13.88
C SER A 348 8.03 4.21 -13.80
N PHE A 349 7.28 4.15 -12.71
CA PHE A 349 6.15 3.26 -12.55
C PHE A 349 4.89 4.11 -12.42
N ASN A 350 3.84 3.77 -13.15
CA ASN A 350 2.58 4.48 -13.09
C ASN A 350 1.42 3.48 -13.19
N PRO A 351 0.45 3.47 -12.27
CA PRO A 351 -0.71 2.58 -12.35
C PRO A 351 -1.47 2.65 -13.69
N TRP A 352 -1.36 3.79 -14.40
CA TRP A 352 -2.00 4.01 -15.70
C TRP A 352 -1.13 3.58 -16.89
N GLN A 353 0.08 3.11 -16.64
CA GLN A 353 0.89 2.48 -17.66
C GLN A 353 0.37 1.06 -17.89
N GLY A 354 -0.41 0.84 -18.94
CA GLY A 354 -0.99 -0.47 -19.21
C GLY A 354 -2.19 -0.44 -20.15
N LEU A 355 -2.89 -1.56 -20.22
CA LEU A 355 -4.02 -1.82 -21.10
C LEU A 355 -5.36 -1.38 -20.49
N GLU A 356 -6.36 -1.09 -21.34
CA GLU A 356 -7.73 -0.78 -20.92
C GLU A 356 -8.34 -1.88 -20.04
N ALA A 357 -8.01 -3.16 -20.33
CA ALA A 357 -8.48 -4.29 -19.52
C ALA A 357 -8.06 -4.22 -18.04
N HIS A 358 -7.03 -3.44 -17.73
CA HIS A 358 -6.52 -3.22 -16.38
C HIS A 358 -6.53 -1.75 -15.98
N ARG A 359 -7.45 -0.94 -16.56
CA ARG A 359 -7.54 0.49 -16.28
C ARG A 359 -7.78 0.74 -14.79
N PRO A 360 -6.97 1.59 -14.15
CA PRO A 360 -7.21 2.03 -12.77
C PRO A 360 -8.55 2.77 -12.66
N ILE A 361 -9.29 2.56 -11.57
CA ILE A 361 -10.57 3.20 -11.32
C ILE A 361 -10.63 3.77 -9.89
N GLY A 362 -11.54 4.74 -9.67
CA GLY A 362 -11.72 5.45 -8.41
C GLY A 362 -10.82 6.66 -8.24
N GLY A 363 -11.23 7.59 -7.35
CA GLY A 363 -10.62 8.91 -7.17
C GLY A 363 -9.13 8.88 -6.91
N ILE A 364 -8.68 8.01 -6.01
CA ILE A 364 -7.25 7.87 -5.72
C ILE A 364 -6.45 7.39 -6.94
N ASN A 365 -6.98 6.50 -7.77
CA ASN A 365 -6.29 6.10 -9.00
C ASN A 365 -6.34 7.19 -10.08
N ARG A 366 -7.42 7.98 -10.20
CA ARG A 366 -7.47 9.14 -11.10
C ARG A 366 -6.43 10.18 -10.69
N LEU A 367 -6.32 10.48 -9.38
CA LEU A 367 -5.27 11.32 -8.82
C LEU A 367 -3.86 10.80 -9.16
N ARG A 368 -3.61 9.51 -8.97
CA ARG A 368 -2.30 8.89 -9.22
C ARG A 368 -1.84 9.06 -10.66
N LYS A 369 -2.75 9.10 -11.65
CA LYS A 369 -2.40 9.37 -13.05
C LYS A 369 -1.58 10.66 -13.16
N ALA A 370 -2.18 11.75 -12.70
CA ALA A 370 -1.61 13.08 -12.86
C ALA A 370 -0.38 13.32 -11.97
N VAL A 371 -0.43 12.86 -10.71
CA VAL A 371 0.68 13.06 -9.75
C VAL A 371 1.91 12.26 -10.18
N TYR A 372 1.75 10.99 -10.55
CA TYR A 372 2.90 10.15 -10.97
C TYR A 372 3.56 10.67 -12.25
N GLU A 373 2.75 11.16 -13.20
CA GLU A 373 3.27 11.77 -14.43
C GLU A 373 4.05 13.06 -14.11
N ALA A 374 3.43 14.01 -13.42
CA ALA A 374 4.04 15.29 -13.08
C ALA A 374 5.32 15.15 -12.22
N VAL A 375 5.31 14.31 -11.19
CA VAL A 375 6.48 14.08 -10.33
C VAL A 375 7.59 13.37 -11.11
N SER A 376 7.24 12.42 -11.97
CA SER A 376 8.24 11.71 -12.79
C SER A 376 8.91 12.68 -13.78
N GLU A 377 8.14 13.50 -14.49
CA GLU A 377 8.64 14.52 -15.42
C GLU A 377 9.53 15.54 -14.69
N TYR A 378 9.06 16.07 -13.57
CA TYR A 378 9.82 17.02 -12.77
C TYR A 378 11.18 16.45 -12.33
N ARG A 379 11.17 15.25 -11.77
CA ARG A 379 12.35 14.57 -11.27
C ARG A 379 13.33 14.23 -12.40
N HIS A 380 12.84 13.74 -13.54
CA HIS A 380 13.68 13.42 -14.69
C HIS A 380 14.34 14.66 -15.27
N ALA A 381 13.59 15.73 -15.46
CA ALA A 381 14.14 17.01 -15.94
C ALA A 381 15.26 17.54 -15.02
N ARG A 382 15.04 17.48 -13.70
CA ARG A 382 16.02 17.93 -12.71
C ARG A 382 17.27 17.05 -12.62
N ASN A 383 17.14 15.77 -12.91
CA ASN A 383 18.24 14.80 -12.88
C ASN A 383 18.93 14.64 -14.25
N GLY A 384 18.53 15.39 -15.28
CA GLY A 384 19.09 15.27 -16.63
C GLY A 384 18.81 13.93 -17.32
N VAL A 385 17.67 13.29 -16.99
CA VAL A 385 17.25 12.02 -17.59
C VAL A 385 16.35 12.31 -18.79
N SER A 386 16.79 11.90 -19.98
CA SER A 386 15.93 11.91 -21.18
C SER A 386 14.81 10.89 -21.02
N GLN A 387 13.59 11.29 -21.40
CA GLN A 387 12.40 10.42 -21.34
C GLN A 387 12.33 9.45 -22.53
#